data_ffed39b725d347c843591cbec39ff92f
#
_entry.id   ffed39b725d347c843591cbec39ff92f
#
_cell.length_a   1.000
_cell.length_b   1.000
_cell.length_c   1.000
_cell.angle_alpha   90.00
_cell.angle_beta   90.00
_cell.angle_gamma   90.00
#
_symmetry.space_group_name_H-M   'P 1'
#
loop_
_entity.id
_entity.type
_entity.pdbx_description
1 polymer ?
#
loop_
_entity_poly.entity_id
_entity_poly.type
_entity_poly.pdbx_seq_one_letter_code
_entity_poly.pdbx_strand_id
1 'polypeptide(L)'
;MIALRILGGLFAAGLLASAIYRYRRRRITKLNLIISVGLGLVGSVLAIAPGLFDPLFNLFNFREGGGRRLLAVLLFGNIVLLLLILRNQTETDVVRRDFQLLMEWMGTHSLDLRQAEGLPAGDRIVVVLPAHNEVANIGAVLQAMPEKIEGHAVIPLVVDDASSDRTARVARDAGALVASLPIRRGGGQALRIGYALALELDAGVVASLDADGQHDPDELSLMVKPILDDEADMVQGSRVLGRYERESHIRHLGVLVLSRLVSVLTGTRVTDVSNGYRASRTDLMRKLVLEQDQFWTSEVIIEALRHRARIKEVPITVRARASGETKKPPPFKYGWNFLKVIVKTWLR
;
A
#
# COMPACT_ATOMS: atom_id res chain seq x y z
N MET A 1 44.77 -15.34 21.31
CA MET A 1 43.60 -15.82 22.07
C MET A 1 43.13 -14.86 23.18
N ILE A 2 44.04 -14.31 23.99
CA ILE A 2 43.69 -13.36 25.09
C ILE A 2 43.00 -12.08 24.58
N ALA A 3 43.53 -11.47 23.52
CA ALA A 3 42.93 -10.25 22.93
C ALA A 3 41.48 -10.47 22.45
N LEU A 4 41.17 -11.60 21.85
CA LEU A 4 39.83 -11.95 21.38
C LEU A 4 38.83 -12.11 22.56
N ARG A 5 39.29 -12.71 23.67
CA ARG A 5 38.51 -12.85 24.91
C ARG A 5 38.20 -11.49 25.55
N ILE A 6 39.18 -10.59 25.60
CA ILE A 6 39.01 -9.22 26.11
C ILE A 6 38.02 -8.45 25.24
N LEU A 7 38.17 -8.50 23.92
CA LEU A 7 37.24 -7.84 22.97
C LEU A 7 35.82 -8.38 23.10
N GLY A 8 35.64 -9.68 23.18
CA GLY A 8 34.33 -10.32 23.36
C GLY A 8 33.66 -9.94 24.68
N GLY A 9 34.45 -9.90 25.78
CA GLY A 9 33.96 -9.46 27.07
C GLY A 9 33.55 -7.97 27.10
N LEU A 10 34.34 -7.10 26.48
CA LEU A 10 34.00 -5.66 26.33
C LEU A 10 32.74 -5.46 25.49
N PHE A 11 32.58 -6.19 24.39
CA PHE A 11 31.39 -6.14 23.56
C PHE A 11 30.16 -6.61 24.32
N ALA A 12 30.24 -7.72 25.05
CA ALA A 12 29.13 -8.23 25.86
C ALA A 12 28.73 -7.24 26.99
N ALA A 13 29.71 -6.64 27.66
CA ALA A 13 29.47 -5.59 28.67
C ALA A 13 28.82 -4.36 28.07
N GLY A 14 29.23 -3.95 26.87
CA GLY A 14 28.65 -2.84 26.13
C GLY A 14 27.18 -3.11 25.75
N LEU A 15 26.85 -4.35 25.31
CA LEU A 15 25.47 -4.75 25.03
C LEU A 15 24.59 -4.71 26.29
N LEU A 16 25.08 -5.23 27.42
CA LEU A 16 24.37 -5.20 28.70
C LEU A 16 24.11 -3.76 29.17
N ALA A 17 25.13 -2.92 29.14
CA ALA A 17 25.02 -1.51 29.52
C ALA A 17 24.01 -0.77 28.62
N SER A 18 24.07 -0.99 27.29
CA SER A 18 23.15 -0.42 26.33
C SER A 18 21.70 -0.87 26.57
N ALA A 19 21.48 -2.16 26.84
CA ALA A 19 20.17 -2.71 27.11
C ALA A 19 19.55 -2.12 28.38
N ILE A 20 20.32 -2.03 29.46
CA ILE A 20 19.90 -1.41 30.73
C ILE A 20 19.59 0.09 30.54
N TYR A 21 20.45 0.81 29.84
CA TYR A 21 20.25 2.21 29.55
C TYR A 21 18.95 2.45 28.76
N ARG A 22 18.73 1.68 27.68
CA ARG A 22 17.52 1.78 26.83
C ARG A 22 16.25 1.40 27.61
N TYR A 23 16.32 0.40 28.49
CA TYR A 23 15.20 0.05 29.35
C TYR A 23 14.85 1.15 30.35
N ARG A 24 15.84 1.73 31.04
CA ARG A 24 15.64 2.88 31.94
C ARG A 24 15.00 4.08 31.25
N ARG A 25 15.31 4.26 29.96
CA ARG A 25 14.71 5.30 29.09
C ARG A 25 13.34 4.88 28.49
N ARG A 26 12.77 3.77 28.92
CA ARG A 26 11.51 3.20 28.39
C ARG A 26 11.51 3.00 26.86
N ARG A 27 12.69 2.80 26.24
CA ARG A 27 12.85 2.58 24.80
C ARG A 27 12.77 1.12 24.39
N ILE A 28 12.76 0.17 25.34
CA ILE A 28 12.60 -1.27 25.10
C ILE A 28 11.71 -1.88 26.19
N THR A 29 11.03 -2.98 25.83
CA THR A 29 10.15 -3.74 26.73
C THR A 29 10.96 -4.57 27.74
N LYS A 30 10.32 -5.01 28.84
CA LYS A 30 10.94 -5.94 29.81
C LYS A 30 11.47 -7.21 29.12
N LEU A 31 10.74 -7.75 28.15
CA LEU A 31 11.11 -8.94 27.43
C LEU A 31 12.36 -8.70 26.57
N ASN A 32 12.46 -7.57 25.89
CA ASN A 32 13.65 -7.21 25.13
C ASN A 32 14.88 -7.01 26.03
N LEU A 33 14.67 -6.49 27.26
CA LEU A 33 15.73 -6.43 28.25
C LEU A 33 16.21 -7.83 28.63
N ILE A 34 15.28 -8.75 28.97
CA ILE A 34 15.62 -10.13 29.36
C ILE A 34 16.39 -10.84 28.24
N ILE A 35 15.94 -10.72 27.00
CA ILE A 35 16.64 -11.29 25.84
C ILE A 35 18.04 -10.70 25.69
N SER A 36 18.17 -9.37 25.77
CA SER A 36 19.47 -8.70 25.64
C SER A 36 20.44 -9.06 26.76
N VAL A 37 19.93 -9.18 27.98
CA VAL A 37 20.72 -9.62 29.15
C VAL A 37 21.13 -11.08 28.99
N GLY A 38 20.22 -11.97 28.57
CA GLY A 38 20.54 -13.38 28.30
C GLY A 38 21.62 -13.54 27.24
N LEU A 39 21.49 -12.81 26.11
CA LEU A 39 22.51 -12.83 25.05
C LEU A 39 23.86 -12.26 25.52
N GLY A 40 23.84 -11.18 26.29
CA GLY A 40 25.05 -10.60 26.86
C GLY A 40 25.74 -11.55 27.84
N LEU A 41 24.98 -12.27 28.68
CA LEU A 41 25.51 -13.28 29.59
C LEU A 41 26.12 -14.48 28.83
N VAL A 42 25.40 -15.03 27.85
CA VAL A 42 25.91 -16.13 27.01
C VAL A 42 27.18 -15.70 26.29
N GLY A 43 27.21 -14.50 25.70
CA GLY A 43 28.39 -13.94 25.06
C GLY A 43 29.58 -13.78 26.02
N SER A 44 29.31 -13.31 27.25
CA SER A 44 30.34 -13.21 28.30
C SER A 44 30.92 -14.56 28.70
N VAL A 45 30.06 -15.55 28.93
CA VAL A 45 30.48 -16.92 29.27
C VAL A 45 31.28 -17.55 28.13
N LEU A 46 30.87 -17.39 26.88
CA LEU A 46 31.61 -17.84 25.68
C LEU A 46 32.99 -17.19 25.58
N ALA A 47 33.11 -15.93 25.95
CA ALA A 47 34.38 -15.22 25.93
C ALA A 47 35.32 -15.65 27.06
N ILE A 48 34.82 -15.85 28.28
CA ILE A 48 35.61 -16.13 29.50
C ILE A 48 35.89 -17.63 29.66
N ALA A 49 34.85 -18.44 29.53
CA ALA A 49 34.91 -19.91 29.82
C ALA A 49 34.25 -20.72 28.67
N PRO A 50 34.84 -20.73 27.46
CA PRO A 50 34.24 -21.40 26.30
C PRO A 50 34.07 -22.94 26.51
N GLY A 51 34.86 -23.56 27.39
CA GLY A 51 34.73 -24.99 27.71
C GLY A 51 33.41 -25.40 28.38
N LEU A 52 32.68 -24.46 28.97
CA LEU A 52 31.32 -24.71 29.52
C LEU A 52 30.34 -25.13 28.43
N PHE A 53 30.60 -24.78 27.17
CA PHE A 53 29.73 -25.13 26.02
C PHE A 53 30.21 -26.41 25.30
N ASP A 54 31.29 -27.06 25.73
CA ASP A 54 31.78 -28.30 25.12
C ASP A 54 30.73 -29.42 25.10
N PRO A 55 29.89 -29.64 26.15
CA PRO A 55 28.81 -30.61 26.08
C PRO A 55 27.80 -30.31 24.97
N LEU A 56 27.46 -29.03 24.76
CA LEU A 56 26.56 -28.59 23.71
C LEU A 56 27.17 -28.76 22.31
N PHE A 57 28.46 -28.43 22.16
CA PHE A 57 29.20 -28.63 20.90
C PHE A 57 29.38 -30.12 20.56
N ASN A 58 29.54 -30.97 21.56
CA ASN A 58 29.63 -32.41 21.39
C ASN A 58 28.26 -33.02 20.97
N LEU A 59 27.14 -32.49 21.47
CA LEU A 59 25.80 -32.89 21.06
C LEU A 59 25.59 -32.71 19.56
N PHE A 60 26.15 -31.67 18.96
CA PHE A 60 26.09 -31.39 17.51
C PHE A 60 27.26 -32.05 16.74
N ASN A 61 27.97 -32.97 17.34
CA ASN A 61 29.07 -33.74 16.71
C ASN A 61 30.23 -32.88 16.15
N PHE A 62 30.45 -31.71 16.73
CA PHE A 62 31.56 -30.82 16.39
C PHE A 62 32.84 -31.37 17.04
N ARG A 63 33.55 -32.28 16.35
CA ARG A 63 34.85 -32.81 16.81
C ARG A 63 35.89 -31.69 16.97
N GLU A 64 36.83 -31.90 17.88
CA GLU A 64 37.84 -30.93 18.28
C GLU A 64 38.64 -30.34 17.11
N GLY A 65 38.53 -29.02 16.97
CA GLY A 65 39.28 -28.21 16.00
C GLY A 65 38.76 -26.76 16.03
N GLY A 66 39.64 -25.78 16.18
CA GLY A 66 39.29 -24.37 16.46
C GLY A 66 38.34 -23.69 15.48
N GLY A 67 38.24 -24.17 14.23
CA GLY A 67 37.33 -23.61 13.24
C GLY A 67 35.87 -24.02 13.43
N ARG A 68 35.59 -25.19 13.97
CA ARG A 68 34.22 -25.71 14.14
C ARG A 68 33.46 -25.01 15.26
N ARG A 69 34.14 -24.68 16.37
CA ARG A 69 33.58 -23.90 17.48
C ARG A 69 33.19 -22.49 17.03
N LEU A 70 34.03 -21.86 16.21
CA LEU A 70 33.72 -20.55 15.62
C LEU A 70 32.50 -20.61 14.71
N LEU A 71 32.41 -21.64 13.86
CA LEU A 71 31.27 -21.85 12.98
C LEU A 71 29.96 -22.05 13.77
N ALA A 72 30.00 -22.86 14.87
CA ALA A 72 28.82 -23.07 15.72
C ALA A 72 28.35 -21.78 16.41
N VAL A 73 29.28 -20.96 16.91
CA VAL A 73 28.97 -19.66 17.52
C VAL A 73 28.37 -18.70 16.48
N LEU A 74 28.94 -18.66 15.28
CA LEU A 74 28.41 -17.82 14.18
C LEU A 74 27.03 -18.30 13.74
N LEU A 75 26.80 -19.60 13.59
CA LEU A 75 25.51 -20.16 13.19
C LEU A 75 24.44 -19.85 14.24
N PHE A 76 24.74 -20.08 15.52
CA PHE A 76 23.83 -19.75 16.62
C PHE A 76 23.55 -18.25 16.69
N GLY A 77 24.56 -17.39 16.57
CA GLY A 77 24.40 -15.95 16.54
C GLY A 77 23.53 -15.48 15.38
N ASN A 78 23.69 -16.07 14.18
CA ASN A 78 22.84 -15.78 13.02
C ASN A 78 21.39 -16.23 13.23
N ILE A 79 21.15 -17.40 13.84
CA ILE A 79 19.78 -17.85 14.15
C ILE A 79 19.12 -16.88 15.14
N VAL A 80 19.82 -16.50 16.21
CA VAL A 80 19.30 -15.53 17.17
C VAL A 80 19.01 -14.17 16.52
N LEU A 81 19.93 -13.69 15.67
CA LEU A 81 19.74 -12.45 14.92
C LEU A 81 18.52 -12.55 13.99
N LEU A 82 18.36 -13.66 13.28
CA LEU A 82 17.19 -13.89 12.43
C LEU A 82 15.90 -13.86 13.24
N LEU A 83 15.84 -14.55 14.39
CA LEU A 83 14.66 -14.54 15.25
C LEU A 83 14.34 -13.15 15.78
N LEU A 84 15.35 -12.35 16.15
CA LEU A 84 15.16 -10.97 16.57
C LEU A 84 14.66 -10.08 15.44
N ILE A 85 15.16 -10.27 14.21
CA ILE A 85 14.70 -9.55 13.03
C ILE A 85 13.24 -9.90 12.73
N LEU A 86 12.89 -11.19 12.68
CA LEU A 86 11.52 -11.65 12.42
C LEU A 86 10.54 -11.10 13.46
N ARG A 87 10.93 -11.14 14.74
CA ARG A 87 10.12 -10.56 15.81
C ARG A 87 9.92 -9.05 15.65
N ASN A 88 11.01 -8.31 15.37
CA ASN A 88 10.91 -6.86 15.18
C ASN A 88 10.04 -6.50 13.96
N GLN A 89 10.09 -7.30 12.89
CA GLN A 89 9.19 -7.16 11.74
C GLN A 89 7.73 -7.33 12.15
N THR A 90 7.41 -8.36 12.94
CA THR A 90 6.03 -8.61 13.42
C THR A 90 5.50 -7.44 14.25
N GLU A 91 6.30 -6.92 15.21
CA GLU A 91 5.90 -5.76 16.01
C GLU A 91 5.70 -4.51 15.13
N THR A 92 6.56 -4.31 14.13
CA THR A 92 6.44 -3.18 13.18
C THR A 92 5.18 -3.31 12.32
N ASP A 93 4.84 -4.53 11.88
CA ASP A 93 3.66 -4.77 11.05
C ASP A 93 2.36 -4.54 11.84
N VAL A 94 2.31 -4.92 13.12
CA VAL A 94 1.17 -4.62 14.01
C VAL A 94 0.99 -3.11 14.17
N VAL A 95 2.06 -2.38 14.53
CA VAL A 95 1.99 -0.91 14.67
C VAL A 95 1.57 -0.24 13.36
N ARG A 96 2.07 -0.71 12.23
CA ARG A 96 1.67 -0.21 10.91
C ARG A 96 0.19 -0.42 10.66
N ARG A 97 -0.34 -1.60 10.97
CA ARG A 97 -1.75 -1.95 10.80
C ARG A 97 -2.65 -1.08 11.70
N ASP A 98 -2.30 -0.95 12.98
CA ASP A 98 -3.06 -0.12 13.92
C ASP A 98 -3.06 1.35 13.48
N PHE A 99 -1.93 1.84 12.99
CA PHE A 99 -1.83 3.19 12.44
C PHE A 99 -2.67 3.35 11.16
N GLN A 100 -2.71 2.34 10.29
CA GLN A 100 -3.59 2.36 9.11
C GLN A 100 -5.06 2.43 9.51
N LEU A 101 -5.50 1.60 10.45
CA LEU A 101 -6.88 1.62 10.96
C LEU A 101 -7.25 2.96 11.58
N LEU A 102 -6.34 3.56 12.37
CA LEU A 102 -6.54 4.89 12.92
C LEU A 102 -6.72 5.95 11.83
N MET A 103 -5.87 5.91 10.79
CA MET A 103 -5.97 6.85 9.68
C MET A 103 -7.23 6.66 8.84
N GLU A 104 -7.69 5.42 8.66
CA GLU A 104 -8.97 5.13 8.02
C GLU A 104 -10.12 5.69 8.85
N TRP A 105 -10.12 5.43 10.14
CA TRP A 105 -11.13 5.98 11.05
C TRP A 105 -11.14 7.52 11.02
N MET A 106 -9.99 8.18 11.12
CA MET A 106 -9.90 9.64 11.05
C MET A 106 -10.37 10.18 9.68
N GLY A 107 -10.01 9.51 8.60
CA GLY A 107 -10.39 9.90 7.24
C GLY A 107 -11.91 9.79 7.03
N THR A 108 -12.51 8.67 7.43
CA THR A 108 -13.96 8.48 7.31
C THR A 108 -14.74 9.47 8.18
N HIS A 109 -14.28 9.75 9.40
CA HIS A 109 -14.91 10.73 10.29
C HIS A 109 -14.60 12.19 9.95
N SER A 110 -13.72 12.47 8.99
CA SER A 110 -13.47 13.84 8.51
C SER A 110 -14.54 14.35 7.53
N LEU A 111 -15.33 13.44 6.95
CA LEU A 111 -16.45 13.78 6.09
C LEU A 111 -17.69 14.03 6.95
N ASP A 112 -18.30 15.22 6.80
CA ASP A 112 -19.63 15.47 7.34
C ASP A 112 -20.67 14.81 6.42
N LEU A 113 -21.13 13.61 6.82
CA LEU A 113 -22.13 12.83 6.07
C LEU A 113 -23.47 13.57 5.89
N ARG A 114 -23.74 14.62 6.70
CA ARG A 114 -24.89 15.49 6.50
C ARG A 114 -24.86 16.22 5.15
N GLN A 115 -23.69 16.44 4.58
CA GLN A 115 -23.56 16.96 3.22
C GLN A 115 -24.15 16.03 2.16
N ALA A 116 -24.33 14.76 2.49
CA ALA A 116 -24.97 13.76 1.63
C ALA A 116 -26.47 13.55 1.95
N GLU A 117 -27.03 14.24 2.97
CA GLU A 117 -28.45 14.19 3.28
C GLU A 117 -29.26 14.79 2.11
N GLY A 118 -30.28 14.06 1.67
CA GLY A 118 -31.10 14.45 0.51
C GLY A 118 -30.60 13.93 -0.84
N LEU A 119 -29.45 13.29 -0.91
CA LEU A 119 -29.02 12.60 -2.12
C LEU A 119 -29.84 11.29 -2.29
N PRO A 120 -30.23 10.91 -3.54
CA PRO A 120 -31.00 9.69 -3.79
C PRO A 120 -30.25 8.45 -3.26
N ALA A 121 -30.89 7.61 -2.45
CA ALA A 121 -30.30 6.40 -1.92
C ALA A 121 -30.25 5.28 -2.96
N GLY A 122 -29.24 4.38 -2.89
CA GLY A 122 -29.19 3.10 -3.60
C GLY A 122 -28.73 3.12 -5.05
N ASP A 123 -29.02 4.20 -5.80
CA ASP A 123 -28.72 4.33 -7.23
C ASP A 123 -27.64 5.37 -7.55
N ARG A 124 -26.67 5.52 -6.65
CA ARG A 124 -25.61 6.51 -6.78
C ARG A 124 -24.37 5.94 -7.42
N ILE A 125 -23.71 6.75 -8.24
CA ILE A 125 -22.36 6.53 -8.72
C ILE A 125 -21.45 7.42 -7.90
N VAL A 126 -20.70 6.87 -6.96
CA VAL A 126 -19.72 7.64 -6.20
C VAL A 126 -18.36 7.56 -6.89
N VAL A 127 -17.82 8.73 -7.26
CA VAL A 127 -16.53 8.84 -7.94
C VAL A 127 -15.48 9.30 -6.94
N VAL A 128 -14.57 8.43 -6.59
CA VAL A 128 -13.48 8.68 -5.64
C VAL A 128 -12.28 9.30 -6.36
N LEU A 129 -11.88 10.49 -5.92
CA LEU A 129 -10.73 11.22 -6.45
C LEU A 129 -9.68 11.41 -5.35
N PRO A 130 -8.62 10.58 -5.31
CA PRO A 130 -7.49 10.84 -4.43
C PRO A 130 -6.74 12.07 -4.91
N ALA A 131 -6.53 13.05 -4.03
CA ALA A 131 -5.90 14.32 -4.36
C ALA A 131 -4.78 14.68 -3.38
N HIS A 132 -3.66 15.20 -3.87
CA HIS A 132 -2.60 15.79 -3.06
C HIS A 132 -1.90 16.90 -3.81
N ASN A 133 -2.12 18.16 -3.39
CA ASN A 133 -1.61 19.36 -4.04
C ASN A 133 -1.98 19.38 -5.54
N GLU A 134 -3.28 19.35 -5.82
CA GLU A 134 -3.85 19.38 -7.17
C GLU A 134 -4.78 20.61 -7.35
N VAL A 135 -4.49 21.71 -6.65
CA VAL A 135 -5.29 22.97 -6.70
C VAL A 135 -5.49 23.50 -8.11
N ALA A 136 -4.52 23.27 -9.00
CA ALA A 136 -4.58 23.74 -10.37
C ALA A 136 -5.47 22.88 -11.29
N ASN A 137 -5.74 21.63 -10.92
CA ASN A 137 -6.39 20.63 -11.79
C ASN A 137 -7.80 20.26 -11.28
N ILE A 138 -7.96 20.13 -9.95
CA ILE A 138 -9.15 19.52 -9.35
C ILE A 138 -10.45 20.23 -9.72
N GLY A 139 -10.44 21.57 -9.81
CA GLY A 139 -11.63 22.34 -10.18
C GLY A 139 -12.14 22.01 -11.59
N ALA A 140 -11.24 21.93 -12.57
CA ALA A 140 -11.58 21.59 -13.95
C ALA A 140 -12.07 20.14 -14.08
N VAL A 141 -11.44 19.20 -13.37
CA VAL A 141 -11.85 17.78 -13.33
C VAL A 141 -13.26 17.64 -12.80
N LEU A 142 -13.60 18.33 -11.70
CA LEU A 142 -14.92 18.28 -11.10
C LEU A 142 -16.01 18.94 -11.98
N GLN A 143 -15.69 20.07 -12.62
CA GLN A 143 -16.61 20.77 -13.53
C GLN A 143 -16.91 19.98 -14.81
N ALA A 144 -15.96 19.18 -15.30
CA ALA A 144 -16.16 18.32 -16.46
C ALA A 144 -16.89 17.00 -16.13
N MET A 145 -17.15 16.70 -14.86
CA MET A 145 -17.80 15.46 -14.46
C MET A 145 -19.30 15.54 -14.74
N PRO A 146 -19.92 14.52 -15.37
CA PRO A 146 -21.35 14.51 -15.60
C PRO A 146 -22.12 14.44 -14.26
N GLU A 147 -23.21 15.18 -14.14
CA GLU A 147 -24.07 15.14 -12.95
C GLU A 147 -24.86 13.84 -12.83
N LYS A 148 -25.18 13.22 -13.97
CA LYS A 148 -25.95 11.96 -14.05
C LYS A 148 -25.46 11.07 -15.19
N ILE A 149 -25.53 9.76 -14.99
CA ILE A 149 -25.29 8.73 -16.02
C ILE A 149 -26.46 7.75 -15.99
N GLU A 150 -27.16 7.59 -17.11
CA GLU A 150 -28.33 6.68 -17.24
C GLU A 150 -29.38 6.91 -16.12
N GLY A 151 -29.56 8.16 -15.69
CA GLY A 151 -30.50 8.55 -14.63
C GLY A 151 -29.92 8.47 -13.20
N HIS A 152 -28.80 7.81 -12.99
CA HIS A 152 -28.12 7.69 -11.69
C HIS A 152 -27.31 8.96 -11.38
N ALA A 153 -27.44 9.48 -10.16
CA ALA A 153 -26.68 10.64 -9.73
C ALA A 153 -25.18 10.32 -9.59
N VAL A 154 -24.32 11.20 -10.11
CA VAL A 154 -22.86 11.13 -9.95
C VAL A 154 -22.44 12.02 -8.80
N ILE A 155 -21.79 11.45 -7.80
CA ILE A 155 -21.35 12.12 -6.60
C ILE A 155 -19.82 12.10 -6.54
N PRO A 156 -19.15 13.24 -6.80
CA PRO A 156 -17.72 13.33 -6.64
C PRO A 156 -17.33 13.34 -5.15
N LEU A 157 -16.41 12.44 -4.77
CA LEU A 157 -15.84 12.31 -3.44
C LEU A 157 -14.33 12.49 -3.52
N VAL A 158 -13.85 13.64 -3.12
CA VAL A 158 -12.42 13.95 -3.07
C VAL A 158 -11.85 13.51 -1.73
N VAL A 159 -10.81 12.68 -1.76
CA VAL A 159 -10.02 12.34 -0.58
C VAL A 159 -8.69 13.08 -0.63
N ASP A 160 -8.60 14.12 0.16
CA ASP A 160 -7.44 14.99 0.24
C ASP A 160 -6.36 14.36 1.14
N ASP A 161 -5.27 13.90 0.53
CA ASP A 161 -4.13 13.25 1.19
C ASP A 161 -3.17 14.28 1.80
N ALA A 162 -3.68 15.07 2.74
CA ALA A 162 -2.95 16.12 3.46
C ALA A 162 -2.30 17.15 2.50
N SER A 163 -3.09 17.77 1.64
CA SER A 163 -2.58 18.86 0.79
C SER A 163 -2.14 20.06 1.62
N SER A 164 -1.06 20.68 1.21
CA SER A 164 -0.55 21.94 1.80
C SER A 164 -1.09 23.20 1.08
N ASP A 165 -1.77 23.00 -0.05
CA ASP A 165 -2.41 24.05 -0.86
C ASP A 165 -3.93 24.11 -0.62
N ARG A 166 -4.64 24.81 -1.49
CA ARG A 166 -6.11 24.97 -1.38
C ARG A 166 -6.92 23.88 -2.08
N THR A 167 -6.33 22.71 -2.36
CA THR A 167 -7.00 21.60 -3.08
C THR A 167 -8.35 21.24 -2.46
N ALA A 168 -8.39 20.97 -1.16
CA ALA A 168 -9.63 20.60 -0.46
C ALA A 168 -10.69 21.70 -0.50
N ARG A 169 -10.29 22.96 -0.47
CA ARG A 169 -11.21 24.11 -0.57
C ARG A 169 -11.81 24.21 -1.95
N VAL A 170 -10.96 24.17 -3.00
CA VAL A 170 -11.42 24.23 -4.39
C VAL A 170 -12.39 23.10 -4.71
N ALA A 171 -12.12 21.89 -4.17
CA ALA A 171 -13.01 20.75 -4.34
C ALA A 171 -14.39 20.97 -3.70
N ARG A 172 -14.45 21.53 -2.48
CA ARG A 172 -15.73 21.88 -1.81
C ARG A 172 -16.47 22.98 -2.55
N ASP A 173 -15.77 24.01 -2.97
CA ASP A 173 -16.34 25.13 -3.72
C ASP A 173 -16.92 24.66 -5.09
N ALA A 174 -16.39 23.56 -5.65
CA ALA A 174 -16.89 22.88 -6.84
C ALA A 174 -18.02 21.86 -6.57
N GLY A 175 -18.52 21.75 -5.34
CA GLY A 175 -19.66 20.88 -4.99
C GLY A 175 -19.29 19.43 -4.68
N ALA A 176 -18.01 19.07 -4.58
CA ALA A 176 -17.59 17.72 -4.19
C ALA A 176 -17.70 17.49 -2.67
N LEU A 177 -18.01 16.26 -2.27
CA LEU A 177 -17.78 15.78 -0.92
C LEU A 177 -16.28 15.70 -0.68
N VAL A 178 -15.79 16.15 0.49
CA VAL A 178 -14.35 16.19 0.75
C VAL A 178 -14.02 15.59 2.11
N ALA A 179 -13.28 14.47 2.10
CA ALA A 179 -12.62 13.90 3.25
C ALA A 179 -11.14 14.31 3.27
N SER A 180 -10.63 14.81 4.39
CA SER A 180 -9.25 15.28 4.49
C SER A 180 -8.44 14.46 5.49
N LEU A 181 -7.27 13.98 5.07
CA LEU A 181 -6.33 13.27 5.94
C LEU A 181 -5.41 14.26 6.67
N PRO A 182 -5.08 14.01 7.94
CA PRO A 182 -4.17 14.88 8.70
C PRO A 182 -2.70 14.69 8.31
N ILE A 183 -2.35 13.57 7.70
CA ILE A 183 -0.98 13.19 7.32
C ILE A 183 -1.01 12.50 5.97
N ARG A 184 -0.07 12.87 5.10
CA ARG A 184 0.11 12.27 3.79
C ARG A 184 0.44 10.78 3.87
N ARG A 185 -0.35 9.94 3.19
CA ARG A 185 -0.21 8.47 3.19
C ARG A 185 -0.06 7.88 1.79
N GLY A 186 -0.38 8.64 0.76
CA GLY A 186 -0.36 8.23 -0.64
C GLY A 186 -1.71 7.78 -1.18
N GLY A 187 -1.79 7.72 -2.52
CA GLY A 187 -3.04 7.49 -3.23
C GLY A 187 -3.76 6.19 -2.87
N GLY A 188 -3.04 5.13 -2.48
CA GLY A 188 -3.64 3.87 -2.08
C GLY A 188 -4.47 3.98 -0.79
N GLN A 189 -3.94 4.69 0.22
CA GLN A 189 -4.68 4.94 1.46
C GLN A 189 -5.88 5.87 1.20
N ALA A 190 -5.68 6.94 0.44
CA ALA A 190 -6.77 7.85 0.08
C ALA A 190 -7.91 7.12 -0.65
N LEU A 191 -7.58 6.20 -1.56
CA LEU A 191 -8.58 5.37 -2.23
C LEU A 191 -9.31 4.42 -1.30
N ARG A 192 -8.61 3.73 -0.38
CA ARG A 192 -9.28 2.86 0.61
C ARG A 192 -10.30 3.63 1.43
N ILE A 193 -9.94 4.83 1.89
CA ILE A 193 -10.85 5.71 2.63
C ILE A 193 -12.02 6.13 1.75
N GLY A 194 -11.76 6.54 0.51
CA GLY A 194 -12.79 6.89 -0.44
C GLY A 194 -13.74 5.73 -0.75
N TYR A 195 -13.23 4.51 -0.88
CA TYR A 195 -14.07 3.33 -1.07
C TYR A 195 -14.91 3.02 0.17
N ALA A 196 -14.34 3.11 1.38
CA ALA A 196 -15.10 2.94 2.62
C ALA A 196 -16.23 3.97 2.71
N LEU A 197 -15.95 5.25 2.46
CA LEU A 197 -16.96 6.32 2.43
C LEU A 197 -18.02 6.11 1.33
N ALA A 198 -17.62 5.64 0.15
CA ALA A 198 -18.58 5.34 -0.92
C ALA A 198 -19.55 4.21 -0.50
N LEU A 199 -19.08 3.24 0.27
CA LEU A 199 -19.91 2.18 0.86
C LEU A 199 -20.87 2.75 1.94
N GLU A 200 -20.40 3.68 2.78
CA GLU A 200 -21.22 4.37 3.78
C GLU A 200 -22.28 5.29 3.13
N LEU A 201 -21.94 5.85 1.98
CA LEU A 201 -22.87 6.64 1.17
C LEU A 201 -23.89 5.80 0.38
N ASP A 202 -23.90 4.49 0.56
CA ASP A 202 -24.81 3.55 -0.12
C ASP A 202 -24.73 3.66 -1.66
N ALA A 203 -23.49 3.71 -2.19
CA ALA A 203 -23.26 3.71 -3.62
C ALA A 203 -23.69 2.40 -4.28
N GLY A 204 -24.37 2.44 -5.43
CA GLY A 204 -24.58 1.27 -6.28
C GLY A 204 -23.33 0.91 -7.09
N VAL A 205 -22.65 1.96 -7.59
CA VAL A 205 -21.37 1.86 -8.32
C VAL A 205 -20.33 2.78 -7.69
N VAL A 206 -19.13 2.26 -7.50
CA VAL A 206 -17.97 3.02 -7.06
C VAL A 206 -16.99 3.16 -8.20
N ALA A 207 -16.72 4.36 -8.64
CA ALA A 207 -15.69 4.67 -9.62
C ALA A 207 -14.48 5.33 -8.98
N SER A 208 -13.34 5.30 -9.61
CA SER A 208 -12.14 6.07 -9.23
C SER A 208 -11.54 6.78 -10.43
N LEU A 209 -11.07 8.00 -10.21
CA LEU A 209 -10.50 8.88 -11.20
C LEU A 209 -9.36 9.68 -10.56
N ASP A 210 -8.23 9.86 -11.24
CA ASP A 210 -7.13 10.67 -10.73
C ASP A 210 -7.46 12.16 -10.80
N ALA A 211 -7.12 12.93 -9.76
CA ALA A 211 -7.44 14.37 -9.64
C ALA A 211 -6.53 15.29 -10.48
N ASP A 212 -5.56 14.73 -11.22
CA ASP A 212 -4.50 15.47 -11.93
C ASP A 212 -4.86 15.89 -13.38
N GLY A 213 -6.08 15.60 -13.81
CA GLY A 213 -6.59 15.97 -15.13
C GLY A 213 -6.06 15.12 -16.29
N GLN A 214 -5.34 14.01 -16.02
CA GLN A 214 -4.86 13.12 -17.08
C GLN A 214 -5.99 12.27 -17.69
N HIS A 215 -7.00 11.90 -16.91
CA HIS A 215 -8.17 11.18 -17.36
C HIS A 215 -9.28 12.14 -17.79
N ASP A 216 -10.06 11.73 -18.78
CA ASP A 216 -11.22 12.49 -19.24
C ASP A 216 -12.47 12.12 -18.42
N PRO A 217 -13.05 13.06 -17.63
CA PRO A 217 -14.26 12.76 -16.86
C PRO A 217 -15.47 12.45 -17.72
N ASP A 218 -15.54 12.92 -18.97
CA ASP A 218 -16.63 12.61 -19.91
C ASP A 218 -16.67 11.11 -20.26
N GLU A 219 -15.52 10.40 -20.17
CA GLU A 219 -15.45 8.96 -20.39
C GLU A 219 -16.02 8.12 -19.21
N LEU A 220 -16.47 8.77 -18.12
CA LEU A 220 -17.05 8.06 -16.96
C LEU A 220 -18.25 7.20 -17.37
N SER A 221 -19.03 7.64 -18.34
CA SER A 221 -20.15 6.85 -18.88
C SER A 221 -19.70 5.51 -19.46
N LEU A 222 -18.54 5.46 -20.15
CA LEU A 222 -17.98 4.24 -20.68
C LEU A 222 -17.54 3.26 -19.57
N MET A 223 -17.13 3.82 -18.42
CA MET A 223 -16.70 3.02 -17.27
C MET A 223 -17.88 2.42 -16.50
N VAL A 224 -18.98 3.17 -16.40
CA VAL A 224 -20.11 2.81 -15.54
C VAL A 224 -21.15 1.96 -16.30
N LYS A 225 -21.42 2.30 -17.55
CA LYS A 225 -22.48 1.64 -18.35
C LYS A 225 -22.41 0.10 -18.36
N PRO A 226 -21.24 -0.57 -18.55
CA PRO A 226 -21.22 -2.02 -18.54
C PRO A 226 -21.57 -2.65 -17.17
N ILE A 227 -21.45 -1.87 -16.08
CA ILE A 227 -21.87 -2.31 -14.75
C ILE A 227 -23.38 -2.20 -14.60
N LEU A 228 -23.97 -1.10 -15.04
CA LEU A 228 -25.41 -0.87 -15.01
C LEU A 228 -26.15 -1.88 -15.89
N ASP A 229 -25.60 -2.22 -17.07
CA ASP A 229 -26.12 -3.21 -18.00
C ASP A 229 -25.88 -4.69 -17.56
N ASP A 230 -25.31 -4.91 -16.37
CA ASP A 230 -24.94 -6.22 -15.83
C ASP A 230 -23.96 -7.03 -16.70
N GLU A 231 -23.18 -6.38 -17.54
CA GLU A 231 -22.15 -7.01 -18.37
C GLU A 231 -20.84 -7.29 -17.61
N ALA A 232 -20.56 -6.49 -16.56
CA ALA A 232 -19.34 -6.55 -15.78
C ALA A 232 -19.58 -6.26 -14.29
N ASP A 233 -18.74 -6.82 -13.44
CA ASP A 233 -18.69 -6.51 -12.02
C ASP A 233 -17.66 -5.41 -11.73
N MET A 234 -16.66 -5.29 -12.63
CA MET A 234 -15.64 -4.25 -12.63
C MET A 234 -15.28 -3.85 -14.06
N VAL A 235 -15.11 -2.56 -14.28
CA VAL A 235 -14.61 -2.01 -15.54
C VAL A 235 -13.26 -1.33 -15.28
N GLN A 236 -12.26 -1.67 -16.09
CA GLN A 236 -10.92 -1.13 -16.06
C GLN A 236 -10.69 -0.28 -17.31
N GLY A 237 -10.32 0.99 -17.13
CA GLY A 237 -9.87 1.81 -18.24
C GLY A 237 -8.50 1.38 -18.75
N SER A 238 -8.38 1.19 -20.05
CA SER A 238 -7.12 0.81 -20.68
C SER A 238 -6.65 1.88 -21.67
N ARG A 239 -5.49 2.46 -21.38
CA ARG A 239 -4.80 3.36 -22.31
C ARG A 239 -4.20 2.61 -23.51
N VAL A 240 -3.99 1.29 -23.34
CA VAL A 240 -3.44 0.43 -24.41
C VAL A 240 -4.50 0.17 -25.49
N LEU A 241 -5.77 0.13 -25.11
CA LEU A 241 -6.91 -0.01 -26.03
C LEU A 241 -7.35 1.35 -26.60
N GLY A 242 -7.09 2.45 -25.89
CA GLY A 242 -7.53 3.78 -26.22
C GLY A 242 -6.41 4.70 -26.75
N ARG A 243 -6.41 5.94 -26.28
CA ARG A 243 -5.43 6.97 -26.68
C ARG A 243 -4.53 7.32 -25.51
N TYR A 244 -3.24 7.46 -25.78
CA TYR A 244 -2.24 7.75 -24.77
C TYR A 244 -1.17 8.70 -25.29
N GLU A 245 -1.04 9.86 -24.65
CA GLU A 245 0.10 10.75 -24.86
C GLU A 245 1.30 10.20 -24.09
N ARG A 246 2.24 9.61 -24.81
CA ARG A 246 3.38 8.88 -24.24
C ARG A 246 4.42 9.82 -23.65
N GLU A 247 4.53 9.86 -22.34
CA GLU A 247 5.63 10.57 -21.66
C GLU A 247 6.99 9.83 -21.80
N SER A 248 6.96 8.48 -21.88
CA SER A 248 8.19 7.66 -21.93
C SER A 248 7.92 6.27 -22.52
N HIS A 249 8.75 5.87 -23.50
CA HIS A 249 8.70 4.53 -24.08
C HIS A 249 9.03 3.43 -23.06
N ILE A 250 9.96 3.68 -22.12
CA ILE A 250 10.34 2.74 -21.07
C ILE A 250 9.16 2.46 -20.11
N ARG A 251 8.43 3.51 -19.73
CA ARG A 251 7.22 3.35 -18.88
C ARG A 251 6.12 2.58 -19.60
N HIS A 252 5.92 2.86 -20.89
CA HIS A 252 4.95 2.13 -21.69
C HIS A 252 5.30 0.63 -21.79
N LEU A 253 6.55 0.29 -22.06
CA LEU A 253 7.02 -1.10 -22.06
C LEU A 253 6.80 -1.75 -20.68
N GLY A 254 7.08 -1.02 -19.59
CA GLY A 254 6.82 -1.47 -18.23
C GLY A 254 5.35 -1.83 -17.97
N VAL A 255 4.42 -1.01 -18.47
CA VAL A 255 2.97 -1.31 -18.38
C VAL A 255 2.63 -2.62 -19.09
N LEU A 256 3.13 -2.82 -20.32
CA LEU A 256 2.87 -4.04 -21.09
C LEU A 256 3.43 -5.30 -20.40
N VAL A 257 4.66 -5.24 -19.91
CA VAL A 257 5.31 -6.36 -19.20
C VAL A 257 4.55 -6.71 -17.92
N LEU A 258 4.21 -5.72 -17.10
CA LEU A 258 3.50 -5.94 -15.84
C LEU A 258 2.06 -6.43 -16.07
N SER A 259 1.36 -5.90 -17.09
CA SER A 259 0.03 -6.37 -17.48
C SER A 259 0.08 -7.81 -17.99
N ARG A 260 1.09 -8.16 -18.78
CA ARG A 260 1.31 -9.54 -19.21
C ARG A 260 1.56 -10.49 -18.04
N LEU A 261 2.36 -10.06 -17.07
CA LEU A 261 2.63 -10.85 -15.86
C LEU A 261 1.33 -11.10 -15.09
N VAL A 262 0.52 -10.06 -14.82
CA VAL A 262 -0.77 -10.23 -14.13
C VAL A 262 -1.69 -11.15 -14.93
N SER A 263 -1.74 -11.01 -16.25
CA SER A 263 -2.53 -11.88 -17.12
C SER A 263 -2.14 -13.37 -16.99
N VAL A 264 -0.84 -13.66 -16.92
CA VAL A 264 -0.33 -15.03 -16.75
C VAL A 264 -0.67 -15.56 -15.35
N LEU A 265 -0.47 -14.75 -14.32
CA LEU A 265 -0.70 -15.15 -12.92
C LEU A 265 -2.18 -15.38 -12.61
N THR A 266 -3.07 -14.64 -13.25
CA THR A 266 -4.53 -14.71 -12.98
C THR A 266 -5.31 -15.52 -14.01
N GLY A 267 -4.70 -15.90 -15.12
CA GLY A 267 -5.37 -16.58 -16.23
C GLY A 267 -6.34 -15.68 -17.02
N THR A 268 -6.43 -14.38 -16.70
CA THR A 268 -7.34 -13.42 -17.35
C THR A 268 -6.53 -12.35 -18.09
N ARG A 269 -6.90 -12.07 -19.34
CA ARG A 269 -6.22 -11.03 -20.11
C ARG A 269 -6.48 -9.65 -19.51
N VAL A 270 -5.41 -8.95 -19.13
CA VAL A 270 -5.40 -7.56 -18.66
C VAL A 270 -4.41 -6.77 -19.51
N THR A 271 -4.83 -5.66 -20.09
CA THR A 271 -3.97 -4.85 -21.00
C THR A 271 -3.33 -3.67 -20.29
N ASP A 272 -3.98 -3.11 -19.24
CA ASP A 272 -3.45 -1.97 -18.46
C ASP A 272 -3.69 -2.14 -16.96
N VAL A 273 -2.76 -2.80 -16.29
CA VAL A 273 -2.81 -3.05 -14.84
C VAL A 273 -2.53 -1.81 -14.00
N SER A 274 -1.94 -0.77 -14.58
CA SER A 274 -1.42 0.40 -13.84
C SER A 274 -2.34 1.61 -13.87
N ASN A 275 -3.48 1.53 -14.55
CA ASN A 275 -4.41 2.64 -14.66
C ASN A 275 -5.32 2.75 -13.43
N GLY A 276 -5.53 3.99 -12.95
CA GLY A 276 -6.38 4.31 -11.81
C GLY A 276 -7.86 4.50 -12.16
N TYR A 277 -8.20 4.73 -13.45
CA TYR A 277 -9.57 4.93 -13.89
C TYR A 277 -10.31 3.60 -13.97
N ARG A 278 -11.27 3.42 -13.10
CA ARG A 278 -12.06 2.19 -12.99
C ARG A 278 -13.42 2.43 -12.37
N ALA A 279 -14.33 1.47 -12.56
CA ALA A 279 -15.61 1.43 -11.85
C ALA A 279 -15.87 -0.01 -11.38
N SER A 280 -16.57 -0.18 -10.28
CA SER A 280 -16.87 -1.49 -9.68
C SER A 280 -18.24 -1.48 -9.03
N ARG A 281 -18.91 -2.63 -9.03
CA ARG A 281 -20.09 -2.84 -8.18
C ARG A 281 -19.72 -2.75 -6.72
N THR A 282 -20.59 -2.19 -5.93
CA THR A 282 -20.42 -2.10 -4.48
C THR A 282 -20.27 -3.47 -3.81
N ASP A 283 -21.01 -4.46 -4.25
CA ASP A 283 -20.92 -5.85 -3.74
C ASP A 283 -19.54 -6.48 -3.96
N LEU A 284 -18.88 -6.16 -5.06
CA LEU A 284 -17.51 -6.56 -5.29
C LEU A 284 -16.57 -5.79 -4.35
N MET A 285 -16.72 -4.46 -4.27
CA MET A 285 -15.86 -3.62 -3.42
C MET A 285 -15.85 -4.06 -1.96
N ARG A 286 -16.98 -4.50 -1.40
CA ARG A 286 -17.09 -5.04 -0.04
C ARG A 286 -16.23 -6.29 0.22
N LYS A 287 -15.88 -7.03 -0.83
CA LYS A 287 -15.10 -8.27 -0.74
C LYS A 287 -13.59 -8.06 -0.91
N LEU A 288 -13.18 -6.91 -1.48
CA LEU A 288 -11.77 -6.66 -1.77
C LEU A 288 -10.98 -6.37 -0.50
N VAL A 289 -9.85 -7.04 -0.33
CA VAL A 289 -8.89 -6.79 0.74
C VAL A 289 -7.73 -5.97 0.16
N LEU A 290 -7.69 -4.68 0.47
CA LEU A 290 -6.71 -3.74 -0.06
C LEU A 290 -5.75 -3.28 1.05
N GLU A 291 -4.46 -3.54 0.89
CA GLU A 291 -3.43 -3.25 1.89
C GLU A 291 -2.32 -2.33 1.38
N GLN A 292 -2.21 -2.16 0.04
CA GLN A 292 -1.07 -1.48 -0.54
C GLN A 292 -1.30 0.04 -0.62
N ASP A 293 -0.37 0.82 -0.06
CA ASP A 293 -0.41 2.29 -0.11
C ASP A 293 0.07 2.83 -1.46
N GLN A 294 0.89 2.04 -2.17
CA GLN A 294 1.39 2.35 -3.52
C GLN A 294 1.15 1.16 -4.44
N PHE A 295 1.02 1.43 -5.75
CA PHE A 295 0.76 0.39 -6.78
C PHE A 295 -0.53 -0.41 -6.55
N TRP A 296 -1.46 0.15 -5.79
CA TRP A 296 -2.77 -0.40 -5.44
C TRP A 296 -3.59 -0.81 -6.68
N THR A 297 -3.30 -0.22 -7.84
CA THR A 297 -4.00 -0.51 -9.09
C THR A 297 -3.94 -1.99 -9.47
N SER A 298 -2.80 -2.64 -9.29
CA SER A 298 -2.66 -4.09 -9.52
C SER A 298 -3.33 -4.92 -8.43
N GLU A 299 -3.31 -4.44 -7.19
CA GLU A 299 -3.96 -5.14 -6.09
C GLU A 299 -5.47 -5.26 -6.30
N VAL A 300 -6.13 -4.17 -6.68
CA VAL A 300 -7.58 -4.19 -6.95
C VAL A 300 -7.94 -5.19 -8.04
N ILE A 301 -7.18 -5.24 -9.14
CA ILE A 301 -7.43 -6.19 -10.24
C ILE A 301 -7.23 -7.64 -9.79
N ILE A 302 -6.11 -7.93 -9.09
CA ILE A 302 -5.81 -9.30 -8.62
C ILE A 302 -6.87 -9.75 -7.61
N GLU A 303 -7.26 -8.89 -6.67
CA GLU A 303 -8.32 -9.20 -5.71
C GLU A 303 -9.68 -9.42 -6.40
N ALA A 304 -10.07 -8.56 -7.33
CA ALA A 304 -11.31 -8.75 -8.09
C ALA A 304 -11.33 -10.10 -8.82
N LEU A 305 -10.23 -10.48 -9.48
CA LEU A 305 -10.11 -11.76 -10.18
C LEU A 305 -10.12 -12.96 -9.21
N ARG A 306 -9.55 -12.82 -8.01
CA ARG A 306 -9.62 -13.83 -6.93
C ARG A 306 -11.08 -14.11 -6.53
N HIS A 307 -11.92 -13.08 -6.53
CA HIS A 307 -13.36 -13.19 -6.29
C HIS A 307 -14.15 -13.56 -7.55
N ARG A 308 -13.50 -13.97 -8.65
CA ARG A 308 -14.09 -14.36 -9.93
C ARG A 308 -14.96 -13.26 -10.55
N ALA A 309 -14.60 -12.00 -10.32
CA ALA A 309 -15.30 -10.87 -10.89
C ALA A 309 -15.18 -10.85 -12.42
N ARG A 310 -16.27 -10.51 -13.10
CA ARG A 310 -16.29 -10.26 -14.55
C ARG A 310 -15.65 -8.88 -14.78
N ILE A 311 -14.40 -8.88 -15.27
CA ILE A 311 -13.67 -7.64 -15.57
C ILE A 311 -13.78 -7.35 -17.06
N LYS A 312 -14.24 -6.12 -17.40
CA LYS A 312 -14.25 -5.59 -18.76
C LYS A 312 -13.25 -4.45 -18.87
N GLU A 313 -12.42 -4.47 -19.92
CA GLU A 313 -11.56 -3.34 -20.24
C GLU A 313 -12.20 -2.46 -21.32
N VAL A 314 -12.18 -1.15 -21.11
CA VAL A 314 -12.68 -0.17 -22.08
C VAL A 314 -11.57 0.80 -22.48
N PRO A 315 -11.55 1.23 -23.77
CA PRO A 315 -10.58 2.21 -24.23
C PRO A 315 -10.82 3.56 -23.54
N ILE A 316 -9.75 4.17 -23.02
CA ILE A 316 -9.79 5.51 -22.43
C ILE A 316 -8.70 6.40 -23.01
N THR A 317 -8.89 7.70 -22.84
CA THR A 317 -7.91 8.73 -23.18
C THR A 317 -7.08 9.10 -21.94
N VAL A 318 -5.76 9.02 -22.04
CA VAL A 318 -4.86 9.56 -21.00
C VAL A 318 -4.03 10.67 -21.64
N ARG A 319 -4.30 11.89 -21.18
CA ARG A 319 -3.63 13.12 -21.64
C ARG A 319 -2.33 13.33 -20.87
N ALA A 320 -1.44 14.15 -21.41
CA ALA A 320 -0.34 14.70 -20.62
C ALA A 320 -0.90 15.52 -19.46
N ARG A 321 -0.19 15.53 -18.32
CA ARG A 321 -0.58 16.33 -17.16
C ARG A 321 -0.63 17.80 -17.53
N ALA A 322 -1.73 18.49 -17.23
CA ALA A 322 -1.92 19.90 -17.58
C ALA A 322 -1.00 20.82 -16.75
N SER A 323 -0.70 20.45 -15.48
CA SER A 323 0.17 21.22 -14.58
C SER A 323 0.81 20.34 -13.50
N GLY A 324 1.92 20.82 -12.93
CA GLY A 324 2.66 20.12 -11.86
C GLY A 324 3.70 19.11 -12.40
N GLU A 325 4.56 18.63 -11.49
CA GLU A 325 5.61 17.66 -11.80
C GLU A 325 5.19 16.22 -11.45
N THR A 326 5.73 15.26 -12.19
CA THR A 326 5.51 13.85 -11.88
C THR A 326 6.17 13.47 -10.55
N LYS A 327 5.38 12.97 -9.61
CA LYS A 327 5.84 12.49 -8.29
C LYS A 327 6.31 11.03 -8.34
N LYS A 328 6.33 10.40 -9.53
CA LYS A 328 6.70 8.99 -9.74
C LYS A 328 8.23 8.81 -9.70
N PRO A 329 8.75 7.78 -9.01
CA PRO A 329 10.18 7.50 -8.98
C PRO A 329 10.72 7.11 -10.37
N PRO A 330 12.08 7.01 -10.54
CA PRO A 330 12.70 6.56 -11.78
C PRO A 330 12.09 5.24 -12.29
N PRO A 331 12.00 5.02 -13.61
CA PRO A 331 11.24 3.92 -14.21
C PRO A 331 11.62 2.53 -13.68
N PHE A 332 12.90 2.24 -13.50
CA PHE A 332 13.36 0.94 -13.00
C PHE A 332 12.93 0.67 -11.55
N LYS A 333 13.12 1.65 -10.66
CA LYS A 333 12.69 1.56 -9.26
C LYS A 333 11.17 1.44 -9.15
N TYR A 334 10.44 2.17 -10.01
CA TYR A 334 8.99 2.08 -10.13
C TYR A 334 8.55 0.67 -10.51
N GLY A 335 9.10 0.12 -11.60
CA GLY A 335 8.76 -1.24 -12.08
C GLY A 335 9.07 -2.33 -11.07
N TRP A 336 10.22 -2.25 -10.39
CA TRP A 336 10.59 -3.20 -9.34
C TRP A 336 9.65 -3.20 -8.14
N ASN A 337 9.26 -2.01 -7.67
CA ASN A 337 8.33 -1.90 -6.56
C ASN A 337 6.92 -2.37 -6.96
N PHE A 338 6.50 -2.08 -8.18
CA PHE A 338 5.23 -2.56 -8.73
C PHE A 338 5.21 -4.09 -8.81
N LEU A 339 6.29 -4.71 -9.30
CA LEU A 339 6.44 -6.17 -9.34
C LEU A 339 6.32 -6.80 -7.94
N LYS A 340 6.96 -6.20 -6.92
CA LYS A 340 6.85 -6.68 -5.54
C LYS A 340 5.41 -6.69 -5.05
N VAL A 341 4.62 -5.67 -5.37
CA VAL A 341 3.20 -5.58 -4.98
C VAL A 341 2.39 -6.66 -5.69
N ILE A 342 2.60 -6.86 -7.00
CA ILE A 342 1.92 -7.95 -7.75
C ILE A 342 2.19 -9.31 -7.10
N VAL A 343 3.47 -9.64 -6.86
CA VAL A 343 3.85 -10.93 -6.27
C VAL A 343 3.30 -11.07 -4.85
N LYS A 344 3.43 -10.04 -4.01
CA LYS A 344 2.91 -10.05 -2.64
C LYS A 344 1.40 -10.26 -2.62
N THR A 345 0.65 -9.55 -3.46
CA THR A 345 -0.80 -9.68 -3.54
C THR A 345 -1.22 -11.05 -4.08
N TRP A 346 -0.51 -11.58 -5.08
CA TRP A 346 -0.82 -12.88 -5.65
C TRP A 346 -0.57 -14.04 -4.67
N LEU A 347 0.49 -13.95 -3.85
CA LEU A 347 0.85 -14.96 -2.85
C LEU A 347 0.00 -14.90 -1.57
N ARG A 348 -0.70 -13.81 -1.30
CA ARG A 348 -1.64 -13.66 -0.18
C ARG A 348 -2.90 -14.51 -0.43
#